data_3b4e98b46e1a63e3eff86279ad38d01f
#
_entry.id   3b4e98b46e1a63e3eff86279ad38d01f
#
_cell.length_a   1.000
_cell.length_b   1.000
_cell.length_c   1.000
_cell.angle_alpha   90.00
_cell.angle_beta   90.00
_cell.angle_gamma   90.00
#
_symmetry.space_group_name_H-M   'P 1'
#
loop_
_entity.id
_entity.type
_entity.pdbx_description
1 polymer ?
#
loop_
_entity_poly.entity_id
_entity_poly.type
_entity_poly.pdbx_seq_one_letter_code
_entity_poly.pdbx_strand_id
1 'polypeptide(L)'
;AAIRGGGRKKLLAPLALLVAAFVLLVAFGTGGEKGDLYVYDLNYSEPQLLTRMVKMLVEDRTGLKVVIKDEMTAVNAFNELTAAQSSCDFIVSYDGTLLTTYLHQDTTDIPAGETLYDYANRQAMERYGVRMLGKFGLDNTYAIAVPEALAQQYGLNTVSDLVPVAGQLVFGAEHDFFTAEGSMKYNPFAAYYGLKFKDAVSVDISLKYNANENGSFQVTEVYT
;
A
#
# COMPACT_ATOMS: atom_id res chain seq x y z
N ALA A 1 37.78 19.18 63.33
CA ALA A 1 37.51 19.46 61.89
C ALA A 1 36.15 18.93 61.53
N ALA A 2 35.16 19.83 61.28
CA ALA A 2 33.83 19.45 60.87
C ALA A 2 33.73 19.46 59.34
N ILE A 3 33.44 18.33 58.74
CA ILE A 3 33.17 18.23 57.31
C ILE A 3 31.66 18.46 57.09
N ARG A 4 31.33 19.58 56.46
CA ARG A 4 29.95 19.93 56.08
C ARG A 4 29.48 19.06 54.93
N GLY A 5 28.49 18.22 55.20
CA GLY A 5 27.71 17.46 54.20
C GLY A 5 26.70 18.35 53.48
N GLY A 6 27.12 19.13 52.46
CA GLY A 6 26.26 20.06 51.73
C GLY A 6 26.02 19.74 50.25
N GLY A 7 26.64 18.69 49.72
CA GLY A 7 26.63 18.43 48.30
C GLY A 7 25.48 17.54 47.75
N ARG A 8 24.93 16.68 48.57
CA ARG A 8 23.93 15.67 48.10
C ARG A 8 22.53 16.22 47.87
N LYS A 9 22.13 17.26 48.55
CA LYS A 9 20.76 17.87 48.38
C LYS A 9 20.64 18.71 47.09
N LYS A 10 21.76 19.24 46.55
CA LYS A 10 21.76 20.06 45.32
C LYS A 10 21.67 19.24 44.02
N LEU A 11 21.99 17.96 44.06
CA LEU A 11 21.85 17.07 42.90
C LEU A 11 20.52 16.32 42.84
N LEU A 12 19.81 16.21 43.96
CA LEU A 12 18.51 15.51 44.03
C LEU A 12 17.34 16.31 43.44
N ALA A 13 17.39 17.63 43.48
CA ALA A 13 16.33 18.47 42.94
C ALA A 13 16.27 18.43 41.38
N PRO A 14 17.38 18.57 40.63
CA PRO A 14 17.33 18.44 39.19
C PRO A 14 17.03 17.00 38.74
N LEU A 15 17.47 15.97 39.47
CA LEU A 15 17.14 14.59 39.16
C LEU A 15 15.65 14.29 39.39
N ALA A 16 15.04 14.80 40.45
CA ALA A 16 13.59 14.69 40.69
C ALA A 16 12.76 15.42 39.62
N LEU A 17 13.23 16.59 39.14
CA LEU A 17 12.60 17.32 38.04
C LEU A 17 12.72 16.57 36.71
N LEU A 18 13.86 15.94 36.43
CA LEU A 18 14.05 15.10 35.24
C LEU A 18 13.17 13.84 35.26
N VAL A 19 13.06 13.19 36.42
CA VAL A 19 12.17 12.05 36.61
C VAL A 19 10.71 12.46 36.51
N ALA A 20 10.31 13.58 37.10
CA ALA A 20 8.96 14.11 36.97
C ALA A 20 8.62 14.54 35.55
N ALA A 21 9.57 15.16 34.82
CA ALA A 21 9.42 15.47 33.39
C ALA A 21 9.34 14.22 32.53
N PHE A 22 10.12 13.18 32.84
CA PHE A 22 10.06 11.89 32.16
C PHE A 22 8.75 11.16 32.43
N VAL A 23 8.26 11.16 33.67
CA VAL A 23 6.96 10.57 34.04
C VAL A 23 5.81 11.36 33.39
N LEU A 24 5.89 12.69 33.33
CA LEU A 24 4.95 13.52 32.58
C LEU A 24 5.02 13.24 31.07
N LEU A 25 6.20 13.12 30.48
CA LEU A 25 6.36 12.74 29.07
C LEU A 25 5.83 11.33 28.78
N VAL A 26 5.97 10.38 29.71
CA VAL A 26 5.39 9.04 29.58
C VAL A 26 3.89 9.06 29.85
N ALA A 27 3.41 9.88 30.77
CA ALA A 27 1.98 10.02 31.09
C ALA A 27 1.19 10.88 30.07
N PHE A 28 1.87 11.85 29.43
CA PHE A 28 1.37 12.66 28.32
C PHE A 28 2.08 12.34 27.02
N GLY A 29 2.83 11.23 26.99
CA GLY A 29 3.49 10.74 25.78
C GLY A 29 2.47 10.63 24.68
N THR A 30 2.81 11.21 23.55
CA THR A 30 2.13 11.27 22.26
C THR A 30 1.10 10.16 22.09
N GLY A 31 0.00 10.26 22.84
CA GLY A 31 -1.12 9.36 22.73
C GLY A 31 -1.77 9.68 21.40
N GLY A 32 -1.51 8.83 20.40
CA GLY A 32 -2.27 8.86 19.19
C GLY A 32 -3.76 8.86 19.53
N GLU A 33 -4.58 9.30 18.62
CA GLU A 33 -6.02 9.30 18.80
C GLU A 33 -6.48 7.90 19.23
N LYS A 34 -7.22 7.80 20.35
CA LYS A 34 -7.73 6.52 20.83
C LYS A 34 -9.03 6.18 20.10
N GLY A 35 -9.14 4.97 19.62
CA GLY A 35 -10.33 4.42 18.98
C GLY A 35 -10.55 2.96 19.35
N ASP A 36 -11.63 2.40 18.86
CA ASP A 36 -11.99 1.00 19.05
C ASP A 36 -11.42 0.14 17.91
N LEU A 37 -11.28 0.75 16.73
CA LEU A 37 -10.71 0.11 15.54
C LEU A 37 -9.68 1.04 14.88
N TYR A 38 -8.64 0.45 14.34
CA TYR A 38 -7.54 1.16 13.68
C TYR A 38 -7.34 0.65 12.26
N VAL A 39 -7.09 1.57 11.33
CA VAL A 39 -6.82 1.29 9.93
C VAL A 39 -5.71 2.20 9.43
N TYR A 40 -4.78 1.70 8.62
CA TYR A 40 -3.83 2.54 7.92
C TYR A 40 -4.44 3.08 6.64
N ASP A 41 -4.22 4.35 6.37
CA ASP A 41 -4.55 4.93 5.07
C ASP A 41 -3.58 4.39 4.01
N LEU A 42 -4.06 4.12 2.81
CA LEU A 42 -3.18 3.75 1.72
C LEU A 42 -2.81 4.99 0.91
N ASN A 43 -1.69 4.91 0.20
CA ASN A 43 -1.07 6.06 -0.46
C ASN A 43 -1.69 6.43 -1.84
N TYR A 44 -2.96 6.07 -2.10
CA TYR A 44 -3.69 6.44 -3.31
C TYR A 44 -5.21 6.61 -3.05
N SER A 45 -5.86 7.35 -3.93
CA SER A 45 -7.16 7.99 -3.65
C SER A 45 -8.31 7.03 -3.41
N GLU A 46 -8.42 5.93 -4.17
CA GLU A 46 -9.56 5.02 -4.08
C GLU A 46 -9.68 4.35 -2.70
N PRO A 47 -8.66 3.64 -2.18
CA PRO A 47 -8.76 3.07 -0.84
C PRO A 47 -8.87 4.13 0.25
N GLN A 48 -8.29 5.34 0.09
CA GLN A 48 -8.49 6.43 1.02
C GLN A 48 -9.96 6.83 1.12
N LEU A 49 -10.65 6.95 -0.02
CA LEU A 49 -12.08 7.22 -0.05
C LEU A 49 -12.88 6.09 0.61
N LEU A 50 -12.61 4.84 0.22
CA LEU A 50 -13.29 3.66 0.76
C LEU A 50 -13.06 3.51 2.27
N THR A 51 -11.84 3.75 2.76
CA THR A 51 -11.53 3.73 4.20
C THR A 51 -12.38 4.75 4.97
N ARG A 52 -12.54 5.96 4.44
CA ARG A 52 -13.41 6.99 5.05
C ARG A 52 -14.88 6.61 5.02
N MET A 53 -15.34 6.00 3.93
CA MET A 53 -16.72 5.48 3.83
C MET A 53 -16.96 4.36 4.86
N VAL A 54 -16.01 3.41 4.98
CA VAL A 54 -16.09 2.35 6.01
C VAL A 54 -16.10 2.94 7.40
N LYS A 55 -15.22 3.89 7.71
CA LYS A 55 -15.23 4.61 8.99
C LYS A 55 -16.60 5.20 9.30
N MET A 56 -17.16 5.97 8.38
CA MET A 56 -18.48 6.60 8.58
C MET A 56 -19.58 5.57 8.83
N LEU A 57 -19.60 4.48 8.07
CA LEU A 57 -20.60 3.42 8.22
C LEU A 57 -20.45 2.67 9.54
N VAL A 58 -19.24 2.35 9.95
CA VAL A 58 -18.97 1.66 11.23
C VAL A 58 -19.37 2.55 12.40
N GLU A 59 -18.96 3.81 12.39
CA GLU A 59 -19.30 4.75 13.46
C GLU A 59 -20.82 5.01 13.57
N ASP A 60 -21.51 5.16 12.42
CA ASP A 60 -22.96 5.35 12.37
C ASP A 60 -23.77 4.12 12.86
N ARG A 61 -23.32 2.92 12.47
CA ARG A 61 -24.09 1.70 12.69
C ARG A 61 -23.76 0.95 13.96
N THR A 62 -22.58 1.16 14.52
CA THR A 62 -22.09 0.40 15.69
C THR A 62 -21.78 1.28 16.89
N GLY A 63 -21.53 2.56 16.68
CA GLY A 63 -21.03 3.50 17.71
C GLY A 63 -19.55 3.29 18.07
N LEU A 64 -18.85 2.34 17.40
CA LEU A 64 -17.41 2.16 17.56
C LEU A 64 -16.67 3.29 16.87
N LYS A 65 -15.59 3.77 17.48
CA LYS A 65 -14.72 4.81 16.90
C LYS A 65 -13.63 4.19 16.03
N VAL A 66 -13.54 4.62 14.77
CA VAL A 66 -12.48 4.22 13.83
C VAL A 66 -11.42 5.31 13.73
N VAL A 67 -10.17 4.95 13.97
CA VAL A 67 -9.01 5.84 13.79
C VAL A 67 -8.28 5.46 12.51
N ILE A 68 -8.20 6.41 11.58
CA ILE A 68 -7.36 6.30 10.38
C ILE A 68 -5.97 6.78 10.76
N LYS A 69 -4.97 5.89 10.60
CA LYS A 69 -3.56 6.14 10.90
C LYS A 69 -2.84 6.71 9.68
N ASP A 70 -1.56 7.00 9.84
CA ASP A 70 -0.70 7.55 8.79
C ASP A 70 -0.69 6.68 7.53
N GLU A 71 -0.38 7.30 6.39
CA GLU A 71 -0.27 6.62 5.11
C GLU A 71 0.86 5.60 5.08
N MET A 72 0.59 4.48 4.41
CA MET A 72 1.62 3.50 4.07
C MET A 72 1.28 2.75 2.78
N THR A 73 2.25 2.00 2.26
CA THR A 73 2.01 1.13 1.11
C THR A 73 1.08 -0.03 1.48
N ALA A 74 0.38 -0.57 0.50
CA ALA A 74 -0.54 -1.70 0.69
C ALA A 74 0.16 -2.93 1.29
N VAL A 75 1.41 -3.20 0.89
CA VAL A 75 2.22 -4.30 1.43
C VAL A 75 2.52 -4.08 2.91
N ASN A 76 2.93 -2.86 3.29
CA ASN A 76 3.22 -2.55 4.68
C ASN A 76 1.95 -2.59 5.56
N ALA A 77 0.82 -2.11 5.05
CA ALA A 77 -0.46 -2.20 5.76
C ALA A 77 -0.90 -3.65 6.00
N PHE A 78 -0.69 -4.53 5.03
CA PHE A 78 -0.96 -5.96 5.19
C PHE A 78 0.00 -6.62 6.20
N ASN A 79 1.28 -6.27 6.16
CA ASN A 79 2.26 -6.75 7.14
C ASN A 79 1.91 -6.32 8.56
N GLU A 80 1.45 -5.07 8.75
CA GLU A 80 0.96 -4.59 10.05
C GLU A 80 -0.31 -5.33 10.49
N LEU A 81 -1.27 -5.56 9.58
CA LEU A 81 -2.50 -6.30 9.88
C LEU A 81 -2.20 -7.73 10.35
N THR A 82 -1.19 -8.37 9.77
CA THR A 82 -0.82 -9.77 10.05
C THR A 82 0.26 -9.95 11.11
N ALA A 83 0.79 -8.86 11.66
CA ALA A 83 1.82 -8.89 12.69
C ALA A 83 1.30 -9.54 13.99
N ALA A 84 2.18 -10.21 14.74
CA ALA A 84 1.83 -10.83 16.02
C ALA A 84 1.32 -9.83 17.07
N GLN A 85 1.75 -8.56 16.96
CA GLN A 85 1.24 -7.41 17.72
C GLN A 85 0.73 -6.39 16.71
N SER A 86 -0.39 -6.72 16.07
CA SER A 86 -0.99 -5.84 15.07
C SER A 86 -1.38 -4.50 15.67
N SER A 87 -1.05 -3.44 14.96
CA SER A 87 -1.51 -2.08 15.27
C SER A 87 -2.66 -1.65 14.34
N CYS A 88 -3.26 -2.60 13.61
CA CYS A 88 -4.26 -2.40 12.57
C CYS A 88 -5.31 -3.50 12.67
N ASP A 89 -6.59 -3.16 12.61
CA ASP A 89 -7.70 -4.11 12.71
C ASP A 89 -8.26 -4.51 11.35
N PHE A 90 -8.17 -3.63 10.36
CA PHE A 90 -8.59 -3.90 8.99
C PHE A 90 -7.85 -3.02 7.98
N ILE A 91 -7.88 -3.42 6.73
CA ILE A 91 -7.42 -2.62 5.58
C ILE A 91 -8.44 -2.71 4.44
N VAL A 92 -8.44 -1.73 3.56
CA VAL A 92 -9.12 -1.79 2.27
C VAL A 92 -8.14 -2.34 1.24
N SER A 93 -8.52 -3.39 0.52
CA SER A 93 -7.66 -4.03 -0.47
C SER A 93 -8.48 -4.72 -1.55
N TYR A 94 -7.80 -5.30 -2.53
CA TYR A 94 -8.39 -6.04 -3.66
C TYR A 94 -8.10 -7.53 -3.53
N ASP A 95 -9.01 -8.37 -4.00
CA ASP A 95 -8.83 -9.83 -4.00
C ASP A 95 -7.66 -10.26 -4.90
N GLY A 96 -7.45 -9.58 -6.02
CA GLY A 96 -6.28 -9.81 -6.89
C GLY A 96 -4.97 -9.46 -6.19
N THR A 97 -4.89 -8.33 -5.48
CA THR A 97 -3.71 -7.94 -4.69
C THR A 97 -3.47 -8.92 -3.53
N LEU A 98 -4.54 -9.36 -2.87
CA LEU A 98 -4.43 -10.39 -1.84
C LEU A 98 -3.78 -11.65 -2.39
N LEU A 99 -4.26 -12.16 -3.53
CA LEU A 99 -3.72 -13.36 -4.16
C LEU A 99 -2.26 -13.18 -4.59
N THR A 100 -2.00 -12.19 -5.42
CA THR A 100 -0.70 -12.11 -6.14
C THR A 100 0.39 -11.46 -5.30
N THR A 101 0.06 -10.42 -4.52
CA THR A 101 1.07 -9.62 -3.80
C THR A 101 1.27 -10.11 -2.37
N TYR A 102 0.19 -10.46 -1.65
CA TYR A 102 0.33 -10.83 -0.24
C TYR A 102 0.49 -12.33 -0.03
N LEU A 103 -0.20 -13.15 -0.83
CA LEU A 103 -0.11 -14.60 -0.74
C LEU A 103 0.97 -15.19 -1.65
N HIS A 104 1.55 -14.39 -2.55
CA HIS A 104 2.54 -14.83 -3.55
C HIS A 104 2.06 -16.04 -4.37
N GLN A 105 0.80 -15.98 -4.81
CA GLN A 105 0.14 -17.00 -5.61
C GLN A 105 -0.32 -16.42 -6.94
N ASP A 106 -0.64 -17.28 -7.90
CA ASP A 106 -1.13 -16.88 -9.21
C ASP A 106 -2.58 -17.33 -9.44
N THR A 107 -3.24 -16.76 -10.42
CA THR A 107 -4.58 -17.18 -10.82
C THR A 107 -4.63 -18.63 -11.33
N THR A 108 -3.49 -19.16 -11.80
CA THR A 108 -3.33 -20.57 -12.19
C THR A 108 -3.34 -21.53 -11.00
N ASP A 109 -3.13 -21.04 -9.78
CA ASP A 109 -3.20 -21.84 -8.55
C ASP A 109 -4.65 -22.06 -8.07
N ILE A 110 -5.62 -21.33 -8.66
CA ILE A 110 -7.02 -21.41 -8.27
C ILE A 110 -7.62 -22.73 -8.81
N PRO A 111 -8.16 -23.59 -7.92
CA PRO A 111 -8.81 -24.82 -8.35
C PRO A 111 -10.00 -24.57 -9.27
N ALA A 112 -10.23 -25.50 -10.19
CA ALA A 112 -11.37 -25.41 -11.10
C ALA A 112 -12.70 -25.34 -10.32
N GLY A 113 -13.49 -24.30 -10.61
CA GLY A 113 -14.80 -24.07 -9.97
C GLY A 113 -14.74 -23.21 -8.70
N GLU A 114 -13.57 -22.83 -8.20
CA GLU A 114 -13.43 -21.85 -7.12
C GLU A 114 -13.22 -20.45 -7.70
N THR A 115 -13.82 -19.42 -7.09
CA THR A 115 -13.58 -18.03 -7.51
C THR A 115 -12.27 -17.51 -6.94
N LEU A 116 -11.67 -16.48 -7.57
CA LEU A 116 -10.49 -15.79 -7.04
C LEU A 116 -10.73 -15.30 -5.60
N TYR A 117 -11.88 -14.70 -5.36
CA TYR A 117 -12.27 -14.20 -4.04
C TYR A 117 -12.30 -15.32 -2.98
N ASP A 118 -12.98 -16.42 -3.27
CA ASP A 118 -13.13 -17.52 -2.31
C ASP A 118 -11.78 -18.18 -2.02
N TYR A 119 -11.00 -18.41 -3.07
CA TYR A 119 -9.66 -19.00 -2.94
C TYR A 119 -8.71 -18.11 -2.13
N ALA A 120 -8.58 -16.84 -2.51
CA ALA A 120 -7.70 -15.91 -1.81
C ALA A 120 -8.12 -15.70 -0.35
N ASN A 121 -9.44 -15.58 -0.09
CA ASN A 121 -9.98 -15.45 1.25
C ASN A 121 -9.69 -16.68 2.13
N ARG A 122 -9.87 -17.88 1.59
CA ARG A 122 -9.54 -19.13 2.29
C ARG A 122 -8.04 -19.23 2.60
N GLN A 123 -7.17 -18.93 1.62
CA GLN A 123 -5.72 -18.93 1.81
C GLN A 123 -5.25 -17.90 2.84
N ALA A 124 -5.83 -16.69 2.82
CA ALA A 124 -5.50 -15.65 3.81
C ALA A 124 -5.92 -16.05 5.23
N MET A 125 -7.09 -16.68 5.36
CA MET A 125 -7.57 -17.19 6.65
C MET A 125 -6.66 -18.31 7.19
N GLU A 126 -6.27 -19.25 6.34
CA GLU A 126 -5.42 -20.38 6.72
C GLU A 126 -4.01 -19.94 7.14
N ARG A 127 -3.41 -18.97 6.42
CA ARG A 127 -2.02 -18.55 6.64
C ARG A 127 -1.87 -17.45 7.69
N TYR A 128 -2.80 -16.52 7.75
CA TYR A 128 -2.68 -15.29 8.52
C TYR A 128 -3.82 -15.02 9.48
N GLY A 129 -4.90 -15.82 9.46
CA GLY A 129 -6.10 -15.55 10.26
C GLY A 129 -6.89 -14.32 9.79
N VAL A 130 -6.61 -13.82 8.57
CA VAL A 130 -7.25 -12.64 7.98
C VAL A 130 -8.36 -13.08 7.04
N ARG A 131 -9.50 -12.39 7.10
CA ARG A 131 -10.67 -12.67 6.27
C ARG A 131 -11.15 -11.43 5.51
N MET A 132 -11.43 -11.60 4.24
CA MET A 132 -12.17 -10.59 3.46
C MET A 132 -13.64 -10.61 3.89
N LEU A 133 -14.19 -9.43 4.21
CA LEU A 133 -15.58 -9.31 4.70
C LEU A 133 -16.61 -9.23 3.57
N GLY A 134 -16.21 -8.73 2.41
CA GLY A 134 -17.09 -8.58 1.26
C GLY A 134 -16.46 -7.70 0.18
N LYS A 135 -17.12 -7.65 -0.97
CA LYS A 135 -16.70 -6.80 -2.10
C LYS A 135 -17.52 -5.52 -2.14
N PHE A 136 -16.88 -4.41 -2.48
CA PHE A 136 -17.56 -3.13 -2.72
C PHE A 136 -18.22 -3.07 -4.11
N GLY A 137 -17.98 -4.05 -4.97
CA GLY A 137 -18.46 -4.05 -6.35
C GLY A 137 -17.66 -3.15 -7.28
N LEU A 138 -16.44 -2.78 -6.88
CA LEU A 138 -15.48 -2.06 -7.70
C LEU A 138 -14.59 -3.05 -8.44
N ASP A 139 -14.28 -2.72 -9.68
CA ASP A 139 -13.27 -3.41 -10.48
C ASP A 139 -12.13 -2.43 -10.74
N ASN A 140 -10.93 -2.82 -10.35
CA ASN A 140 -9.73 -2.01 -10.51
C ASN A 140 -8.60 -2.97 -10.93
N THR A 141 -8.22 -2.90 -12.18
CA THR A 141 -7.17 -3.75 -12.74
C THR A 141 -6.12 -2.91 -13.45
N TYR A 142 -5.02 -3.54 -13.85
CA TYR A 142 -4.00 -2.88 -14.64
C TYR A 142 -4.39 -2.79 -16.11
N ALA A 143 -4.10 -1.64 -16.71
CA ALA A 143 -4.03 -1.47 -18.15
C ALA A 143 -2.72 -0.78 -18.53
N ILE A 144 -2.39 -0.79 -19.82
CA ILE A 144 -1.23 -0.07 -20.35
C ILE A 144 -1.73 1.14 -21.10
N ALA A 145 -1.21 2.30 -20.75
CA ALA A 145 -1.53 3.57 -21.37
C ALA A 145 -0.33 4.14 -22.15
N VAL A 146 -0.65 4.79 -23.25
CA VAL A 146 0.26 5.60 -24.05
C VAL A 146 -0.46 6.90 -24.42
N PRO A 147 0.25 8.02 -24.68
CA PRO A 147 -0.36 9.22 -25.24
C PRO A 147 -1.07 8.93 -26.58
N GLU A 148 -2.26 9.50 -26.79
CA GLU A 148 -3.05 9.22 -28.00
C GLU A 148 -2.29 9.53 -29.28
N ALA A 149 -1.52 10.61 -29.31
CA ALA A 149 -0.68 10.96 -30.48
C ALA A 149 0.33 9.83 -30.82
N LEU A 150 0.89 9.17 -29.80
CA LEU A 150 1.79 8.04 -29.99
C LEU A 150 1.03 6.81 -30.49
N ALA A 151 -0.15 6.54 -29.93
CA ALA A 151 -1.00 5.44 -30.38
C ALA A 151 -1.36 5.60 -31.87
N GLN A 152 -1.74 6.79 -32.28
CA GLN A 152 -2.03 7.08 -33.69
C GLN A 152 -0.80 6.99 -34.57
N GLN A 153 0.35 7.53 -34.14
CA GLN A 153 1.61 7.50 -34.91
C GLN A 153 2.06 6.07 -35.24
N TYR A 154 1.95 5.14 -34.30
CA TYR A 154 2.42 3.75 -34.43
C TYR A 154 1.29 2.74 -34.66
N GLY A 155 0.02 3.18 -34.69
CA GLY A 155 -1.15 2.29 -34.88
C GLY A 155 -1.38 1.35 -33.70
N LEU A 156 -1.10 1.80 -32.46
CA LEU A 156 -1.19 0.97 -31.25
C LEU A 156 -2.65 0.81 -30.81
N ASN A 157 -3.14 -0.42 -30.74
CA ASN A 157 -4.47 -0.77 -30.25
C ASN A 157 -4.42 -1.81 -29.12
N THR A 158 -3.34 -2.58 -29.07
CA THR A 158 -3.11 -3.63 -28.08
C THR A 158 -1.71 -3.54 -27.50
N VAL A 159 -1.46 -4.21 -26.37
CA VAL A 159 -0.12 -4.30 -25.78
C VAL A 159 0.88 -4.94 -26.75
N SER A 160 0.44 -5.92 -27.57
CA SER A 160 1.28 -6.59 -28.55
C SER A 160 1.78 -5.64 -29.64
N ASP A 161 1.04 -4.59 -29.97
CA ASP A 161 1.46 -3.60 -30.97
C ASP A 161 2.66 -2.76 -30.49
N LEU A 162 2.96 -2.76 -29.19
CA LEU A 162 4.16 -2.11 -28.66
C LEU A 162 5.46 -2.85 -29.01
N VAL A 163 5.41 -4.16 -29.25
CA VAL A 163 6.61 -4.99 -29.42
C VAL A 163 7.60 -4.43 -30.48
N PRO A 164 7.16 -4.07 -31.72
CA PRO A 164 8.09 -3.56 -32.73
C PRO A 164 8.66 -2.18 -32.43
N VAL A 165 8.04 -1.40 -31.52
CA VAL A 165 8.43 -0.01 -31.22
C VAL A 165 8.96 0.18 -29.79
N ALA A 166 8.81 -0.80 -28.92
CA ALA A 166 9.19 -0.71 -27.50
C ALA A 166 10.65 -0.27 -27.29
N GLY A 167 11.58 -0.70 -28.16
CA GLY A 167 12.99 -0.31 -28.11
C GLY A 167 13.27 1.18 -28.36
N GLN A 168 12.26 1.96 -28.73
CA GLN A 168 12.33 3.42 -28.87
C GLN A 168 11.65 4.17 -27.72
N LEU A 169 10.88 3.45 -26.89
CA LEU A 169 10.01 4.01 -25.86
C LEU A 169 10.58 3.72 -24.46
N VAL A 170 10.31 4.65 -23.55
CA VAL A 170 10.60 4.52 -22.12
C VAL A 170 9.32 4.12 -21.40
N PHE A 171 9.41 3.11 -20.54
CA PHE A 171 8.33 2.67 -19.66
C PHE A 171 8.48 3.33 -18.28
N GLY A 172 7.43 3.95 -17.76
CA GLY A 172 7.42 4.55 -16.42
C GLY A 172 6.36 3.88 -15.54
N ALA A 173 6.71 3.57 -14.28
CA ALA A 173 5.78 2.95 -13.33
C ALA A 173 6.17 3.26 -11.88
N GLU A 174 5.26 2.96 -10.95
CA GLU A 174 5.61 3.03 -9.53
C GLU A 174 6.70 2.00 -9.18
N HIS A 175 7.42 2.31 -8.09
CA HIS A 175 8.49 1.45 -7.60
C HIS A 175 8.05 -0.01 -7.42
N ASP A 176 6.89 -0.22 -6.80
CA ASP A 176 6.35 -1.55 -6.49
C ASP A 176 5.97 -2.35 -7.76
N PHE A 177 5.72 -1.67 -8.90
CA PHE A 177 5.49 -2.37 -10.15
C PHE A 177 6.76 -3.06 -10.67
N PHE A 178 7.94 -2.50 -10.37
CA PHE A 178 9.23 -3.07 -10.76
C PHE A 178 9.77 -4.09 -9.75
N THR A 179 9.49 -3.91 -8.46
CA THR A 179 10.19 -4.64 -7.39
C THR A 179 9.35 -5.67 -6.66
N ALA A 180 8.02 -5.51 -6.63
CA ALA A 180 7.16 -6.49 -5.99
C ALA A 180 7.06 -7.79 -6.82
N GLU A 181 6.93 -8.90 -6.14
CA GLU A 181 6.68 -10.20 -6.76
C GLU A 181 5.23 -10.31 -7.27
N GLY A 182 5.00 -11.15 -8.26
CA GLY A 182 3.69 -11.44 -8.82
C GLY A 182 3.65 -11.39 -10.34
N SER A 183 2.78 -12.20 -10.95
CA SER A 183 2.62 -12.33 -12.41
C SER A 183 2.19 -11.03 -13.11
N MET A 184 1.53 -10.12 -12.38
CA MET A 184 1.04 -8.84 -12.89
C MET A 184 2.05 -7.69 -12.66
N LYS A 185 3.34 -7.98 -12.57
CA LYS A 185 4.41 -7.01 -12.36
C LYS A 185 5.28 -6.88 -13.60
N TYR A 186 6.13 -5.85 -13.64
CA TYR A 186 6.87 -5.45 -14.84
C TYR A 186 7.62 -6.60 -15.55
N ASN A 187 8.42 -7.36 -14.81
CA ASN A 187 9.25 -8.40 -15.41
C ASN A 187 8.42 -9.52 -16.05
N PRO A 188 7.42 -10.13 -15.36
CA PRO A 188 6.53 -11.11 -15.98
C PRO A 188 5.71 -10.53 -17.15
N PHE A 189 5.20 -9.30 -16.99
CA PHE A 189 4.47 -8.61 -18.06
C PHE A 189 5.33 -8.41 -19.31
N ALA A 190 6.51 -7.83 -19.14
CA ALA A 190 7.42 -7.59 -20.26
C ALA A 190 7.88 -8.91 -20.95
N ALA A 191 8.13 -9.96 -20.15
CA ALA A 191 8.50 -11.28 -20.64
C ALA A 191 7.35 -11.94 -21.44
N TYR A 192 6.13 -11.88 -20.91
CA TYR A 192 4.95 -12.49 -21.56
C TYR A 192 4.69 -11.93 -22.96
N TYR A 193 4.77 -10.60 -23.11
CA TYR A 193 4.57 -9.93 -24.40
C TYR A 193 5.84 -9.84 -25.26
N GLY A 194 7.01 -10.15 -24.72
CA GLY A 194 8.30 -9.99 -25.42
C GLY A 194 8.73 -8.53 -25.56
N LEU A 195 8.28 -7.65 -24.65
CA LEU A 195 8.58 -6.22 -24.66
C LEU A 195 10.02 -5.95 -24.22
N LYS A 196 10.73 -5.11 -24.99
CA LYS A 196 12.09 -4.65 -24.67
C LYS A 196 12.13 -3.13 -24.80
N PHE A 197 11.72 -2.45 -23.75
CA PHE A 197 11.74 -1.00 -23.73
C PHE A 197 13.16 -0.45 -23.78
N LYS A 198 13.32 0.78 -24.32
CA LYS A 198 14.59 1.52 -24.34
C LYS A 198 15.13 1.73 -22.94
N ASP A 199 14.22 2.05 -22.00
CA ASP A 199 14.51 2.24 -20.58
C ASP A 199 13.23 1.98 -19.78
N ALA A 200 13.41 1.78 -18.46
CA ALA A 200 12.32 1.61 -17.51
C ALA A 200 12.62 2.45 -16.27
N VAL A 201 11.74 3.42 -15.95
CA VAL A 201 11.98 4.41 -14.91
C VAL A 201 10.92 4.33 -13.82
N SER A 202 11.37 4.41 -12.56
CA SER A 202 10.49 4.48 -11.41
C SER A 202 10.02 5.93 -11.17
N VAL A 203 8.76 6.09 -10.88
CA VAL A 203 8.12 7.39 -10.61
C VAL A 203 7.16 7.26 -9.43
N ASP A 204 6.99 8.33 -8.66
CA ASP A 204 5.95 8.38 -7.62
C ASP A 204 4.55 8.36 -8.25
N ILE A 205 3.61 7.62 -7.65
CA ILE A 205 2.24 7.47 -8.15
C ILE A 205 1.54 8.83 -8.34
N SER A 206 1.80 9.78 -7.45
CA SER A 206 1.21 11.13 -7.51
C SER A 206 1.73 11.97 -8.69
N LEU A 207 2.90 11.64 -9.23
CA LEU A 207 3.56 12.34 -10.33
C LEU A 207 3.46 11.61 -11.67
N LYS A 208 3.04 10.35 -11.68
CA LYS A 208 3.08 9.45 -12.83
C LYS A 208 2.39 10.02 -14.06
N TYR A 209 1.17 10.50 -13.93
CA TYR A 209 0.41 11.01 -15.05
C TYR A 209 1.01 12.30 -15.61
N ASN A 210 1.43 13.22 -14.74
CA ASN A 210 2.10 14.46 -15.15
C ASN A 210 3.45 14.16 -15.85
N ALA A 211 4.20 13.19 -15.36
CA ALA A 211 5.47 12.78 -15.96
C ALA A 211 5.27 12.14 -17.35
N ASN A 212 4.20 11.37 -17.54
CA ASN A 212 3.83 10.84 -18.85
C ASN A 212 3.40 11.96 -19.82
N GLU A 213 2.54 12.87 -19.38
CA GLU A 213 2.09 14.02 -20.17
C GLU A 213 3.26 14.92 -20.62
N ASN A 214 4.22 15.14 -19.73
CA ASN A 214 5.43 15.92 -20.01
C ASN A 214 6.49 15.15 -20.83
N GLY A 215 6.22 13.90 -21.21
CA GLY A 215 7.10 13.10 -22.07
C GLY A 215 8.32 12.50 -21.37
N SER A 216 8.37 12.48 -20.03
CA SER A 216 9.45 11.81 -19.27
C SER A 216 9.54 10.31 -19.61
N PHE A 217 8.42 9.70 -19.90
CA PHE A 217 8.27 8.36 -20.46
C PHE A 217 7.00 8.30 -21.32
N GLN A 218 6.89 7.31 -22.21
CA GLN A 218 5.81 7.23 -23.18
C GLN A 218 4.78 6.13 -22.86
N VAL A 219 5.18 5.12 -22.13
CA VAL A 219 4.33 3.96 -21.79
C VAL A 219 4.26 3.85 -20.28
N THR A 220 3.08 3.61 -19.73
CA THR A 220 2.88 3.42 -18.29
C THR A 220 1.77 2.42 -18.02
N GLU A 221 1.83 1.77 -16.86
CA GLU A 221 0.66 1.08 -16.33
C GLU A 221 -0.30 2.11 -15.72
N VAL A 222 -1.58 1.79 -15.80
CA VAL A 222 -2.67 2.57 -15.19
C VAL A 222 -3.66 1.65 -14.51
N TYR A 223 -4.43 2.22 -13.61
CA TYR A 223 -5.56 1.54 -12.97
C TYR A 223 -6.85 1.91 -13.70
N THR A 224 -7.75 0.93 -13.88
CA THR A 224 -9.02 1.08 -14.61
C THR A 224 -10.22 1.18 -13.68
#